data_0aaa6c517fc522ebed822cf9419a4f8b
#
_entry.id   0aaa6c517fc522ebed822cf9419a4f8b
#
_cell.length_a   1.000
_cell.length_b   1.000
_cell.length_c   1.000
_cell.angle_alpha   90.00
_cell.angle_beta   90.00
_cell.angle_gamma   90.00
#
_symmetry.space_group_name_H-M   'P 1'
#
loop_
_entity.id
_entity.type
_entity.pdbx_description
1 polymer ?
#
loop_
_entity_poly.entity_id
_entity_poly.type
_entity_poly.pdbx_seq_one_letter_code
_entity_poly.pdbx_strand_id
1 'polypeptide(L)'
;MNHFNGPLRVGIGGPVGTGKTALMDALCRAFRDRYQVAAITNDIYTKEDAEFLTRAGSLPAERIMGIETGGCPHTAIREDASINLAGVAEMCRRFPGLDVLLIESGGDNLAATFSPELADLTIYVIDVSAGDKIPRKGGPGITRSDLLVINKIDLAALVGASLEVMDRDARQMRGERPFVFANLRAAIGVPEIAGFIERSGGLSNLDLDAEPREPTEVPKARTTMWVEG
;
A
#
# COMPACT_ATOMS: atom_id res chain seq x y z
N MET A 1 -14.47 13.60 -12.11
CA MET A 1 -14.43 12.14 -12.19
C MET A 1 -13.05 11.76 -12.71
N ASN A 2 -12.14 11.38 -11.81
CA ASN A 2 -10.82 10.90 -12.23
C ASN A 2 -10.98 9.43 -12.63
N HIS A 3 -11.14 9.17 -13.92
CA HIS A 3 -10.98 7.83 -14.47
C HIS A 3 -9.47 7.56 -14.50
N PHE A 4 -8.96 6.87 -13.49
CA PHE A 4 -7.62 6.30 -13.57
C PHE A 4 -7.62 5.29 -14.73
N ASN A 5 -6.70 5.45 -15.67
CA ASN A 5 -6.44 4.46 -16.72
C ASN A 5 -5.68 3.25 -16.14
N GLY A 6 -6.22 2.61 -15.08
CA GLY A 6 -5.57 1.51 -14.39
C GLY A 6 -6.15 1.31 -12.97
N PRO A 7 -5.61 0.36 -12.20
CA PRO A 7 -6.01 0.12 -10.82
C PRO A 7 -5.68 1.32 -9.93
N LEU A 8 -6.44 1.51 -8.85
CA LEU A 8 -6.05 2.38 -7.75
C LEU A 8 -4.77 1.83 -7.09
N ARG A 9 -3.70 2.60 -7.08
CA ARG A 9 -2.43 2.21 -6.47
C ARG A 9 -2.31 2.83 -5.08
N VAL A 10 -2.23 1.98 -4.06
CA VAL A 10 -2.15 2.39 -2.66
C VAL A 10 -0.77 2.04 -2.11
N GLY A 11 0.04 3.05 -1.82
CA GLY A 11 1.35 2.90 -1.19
C GLY A 11 1.24 2.79 0.33
N ILE A 12 1.83 1.75 0.91
CA ILE A 12 1.88 1.51 2.36
C ILE A 12 3.33 1.63 2.82
N GLY A 13 3.66 2.75 3.45
CA GLY A 13 4.99 3.05 3.97
C GLY A 13 5.05 3.04 5.50
N GLY A 14 6.26 3.11 6.03
CA GLY A 14 6.52 3.19 7.47
C GLY A 14 7.75 2.41 7.92
N PRO A 15 8.26 2.69 9.13
CA PRO A 15 9.44 2.01 9.67
C PRO A 15 9.27 0.49 9.78
N VAL A 16 10.40 -0.20 9.86
CA VAL A 16 10.43 -1.65 10.08
C VAL A 16 9.69 -2.00 11.38
N GLY A 17 8.90 -3.06 11.35
CA GLY A 17 8.18 -3.57 12.52
C GLY A 17 6.90 -2.83 12.89
N THR A 18 6.50 -1.75 12.19
CA THR A 18 5.28 -1.00 12.52
C THR A 18 3.98 -1.71 12.15
N GLY A 19 4.05 -2.78 11.33
CA GLY A 19 2.91 -3.59 10.94
C GLY A 19 2.37 -3.30 9.54
N LYS A 20 3.21 -2.82 8.61
CA LYS A 20 2.84 -2.62 7.21
C LYS A 20 2.31 -3.89 6.57
N THR A 21 3.03 -5.00 6.70
CA THR A 21 2.64 -6.31 6.15
C THR A 21 1.34 -6.83 6.78
N ALA A 22 1.13 -6.57 8.09
CA ALA A 22 -0.14 -6.89 8.74
C ALA A 22 -1.31 -6.04 8.20
N LEU A 23 -1.06 -4.76 7.89
CA LEU A 23 -2.05 -3.90 7.22
C LEU A 23 -2.32 -4.40 5.80
N MET A 24 -1.28 -4.77 5.07
CA MET A 24 -1.40 -5.35 3.72
C MET A 24 -2.29 -6.60 3.74
N ASP A 25 -2.04 -7.55 4.65
CA ASP A 25 -2.88 -8.75 4.82
C ASP A 25 -4.34 -8.39 5.11
N ALA A 26 -4.55 -7.50 6.08
CA ALA A 26 -5.90 -7.08 6.48
C ALA A 26 -6.67 -6.42 5.33
N LEU A 27 -6.02 -5.56 4.54
CA LEU A 27 -6.63 -4.90 3.39
C LEU A 27 -6.89 -5.88 2.23
N CYS A 28 -5.96 -6.80 1.95
CA CYS A 28 -6.17 -7.85 0.96
C CYS A 28 -7.44 -8.66 1.30
N ARG A 29 -7.61 -9.06 2.56
CA ARG A 29 -8.81 -9.79 3.01
C ARG A 29 -10.08 -8.94 2.94
N ALA A 30 -9.99 -7.66 3.30
CA ALA A 30 -11.15 -6.76 3.28
C ALA A 30 -11.66 -6.48 1.86
N PHE A 31 -10.77 -6.50 0.86
CA PHE A 31 -11.09 -6.10 -0.50
C PHE A 31 -11.33 -7.26 -1.46
N ARG A 32 -10.66 -8.43 -1.29
CA ARG A 32 -10.62 -9.53 -2.26
C ARG A 32 -11.98 -10.07 -2.70
N ASP A 33 -12.99 -9.97 -1.85
CA ASP A 33 -14.33 -10.49 -2.13
C ASP A 33 -15.21 -9.47 -2.90
N ARG A 34 -14.73 -8.22 -3.04
CA ARG A 34 -15.44 -7.10 -3.67
C ARG A 34 -14.71 -6.47 -4.84
N TYR A 35 -13.39 -6.59 -4.88
CA TYR A 35 -12.53 -5.96 -5.88
C TYR A 35 -11.51 -6.95 -6.42
N GLN A 36 -11.05 -6.72 -7.64
CA GLN A 36 -9.88 -7.39 -8.19
C GLN A 36 -8.61 -6.78 -7.57
N VAL A 37 -8.00 -7.48 -6.62
CA VAL A 37 -6.86 -6.97 -5.82
C VAL A 37 -5.58 -7.71 -6.21
N ALA A 38 -4.47 -6.98 -6.19
CA ALA A 38 -3.12 -7.54 -6.21
C ALA A 38 -2.22 -6.79 -5.23
N ALA A 39 -1.07 -7.39 -4.89
CA ALA A 39 -0.12 -6.86 -3.94
C ALA A 39 1.32 -6.92 -4.46
N ILE A 40 2.07 -5.83 -4.21
CA ILE A 40 3.52 -5.78 -4.41
C ILE A 40 4.16 -5.50 -3.05
N THR A 41 5.13 -6.31 -2.63
CA THR A 41 5.93 -6.06 -1.44
C THR A 41 7.37 -5.79 -1.85
N ASN A 42 7.99 -4.81 -1.18
CA ASN A 42 9.40 -4.48 -1.37
C ASN A 42 10.20 -4.92 -0.15
N ASP A 43 11.30 -5.60 -0.38
CA ASP A 43 12.30 -5.88 0.64
C ASP A 43 13.70 -5.69 0.04
N ILE A 44 14.70 -5.52 0.92
CA ILE A 44 16.08 -5.27 0.50
C ILE A 44 16.70 -6.53 -0.10
N TYR A 45 16.54 -7.69 0.56
CA TYR A 45 17.24 -8.92 0.23
C TYR A 45 16.36 -10.16 0.15
N THR A 46 15.08 -10.08 0.52
CA THR A 46 14.21 -11.24 0.65
C THR A 46 12.84 -11.00 0.02
N LYS A 47 12.06 -12.06 -0.09
CA LYS A 47 10.63 -11.99 -0.45
C LYS A 47 9.74 -12.42 0.72
N GLU A 48 10.24 -12.22 1.95
CA GLU A 48 9.61 -12.76 3.15
C GLU A 48 8.18 -12.24 3.33
N ASP A 49 7.94 -10.95 3.08
CA ASP A 49 6.61 -10.35 3.16
C ASP A 49 5.65 -10.94 2.10
N ALA A 50 6.12 -11.16 0.86
CA ALA A 50 5.32 -11.83 -0.17
C ALA A 50 5.00 -13.29 0.20
N GLU A 51 5.98 -14.00 0.75
CA GLU A 51 5.79 -15.37 1.24
C GLU A 51 4.84 -15.42 2.44
N PHE A 52 4.93 -14.44 3.33
CA PHE A 52 3.99 -14.32 4.45
C PHE A 52 2.55 -14.16 3.97
N LEU A 53 2.29 -13.21 3.05
CA LEU A 53 0.96 -12.97 2.48
C LEU A 53 0.42 -14.22 1.76
N THR A 54 1.30 -14.96 1.07
CA THR A 54 0.95 -16.21 0.39
C THR A 54 0.58 -17.29 1.40
N ARG A 55 1.40 -17.51 2.41
CA ARG A 55 1.15 -18.50 3.48
C ARG A 55 -0.10 -18.17 4.30
N ALA A 56 -0.34 -16.88 4.54
CA ALA A 56 -1.53 -16.38 5.24
C ALA A 56 -2.82 -16.54 4.41
N GLY A 57 -2.72 -16.84 3.11
CA GLY A 57 -3.87 -16.93 2.22
C GLY A 57 -4.58 -15.57 2.03
N SER A 58 -3.81 -14.47 2.05
CA SER A 58 -4.34 -13.11 1.87
C SER A 58 -4.92 -12.94 0.48
N LEU A 59 -4.17 -13.37 -0.53
CA LEU A 59 -4.54 -13.46 -1.95
C LEU A 59 -3.97 -14.75 -2.56
N PRO A 60 -4.44 -15.19 -3.75
CA PRO A 60 -3.77 -16.20 -4.56
C PRO A 60 -2.31 -15.79 -4.86
N ALA A 61 -1.39 -16.75 -4.87
CA ALA A 61 0.05 -16.49 -4.99
C ALA A 61 0.41 -15.68 -6.27
N GLU A 62 -0.30 -15.92 -7.37
CA GLU A 62 -0.10 -15.21 -8.63
C GLU A 62 -0.45 -13.72 -8.56
N ARG A 63 -1.22 -13.29 -7.55
CA ARG A 63 -1.61 -11.91 -7.28
C ARG A 63 -0.67 -11.19 -6.29
N ILE A 64 0.37 -11.87 -5.83
CA ILE A 64 1.38 -11.32 -4.92
C ILE A 64 2.73 -11.31 -5.62
N MET A 65 3.40 -10.17 -5.64
CA MET A 65 4.73 -10.01 -6.22
C MET A 65 5.70 -9.46 -5.17
N GLY A 66 6.76 -10.21 -4.87
CA GLY A 66 7.90 -9.73 -4.08
C GLY A 66 8.95 -9.09 -4.99
N ILE A 67 9.39 -7.88 -4.66
CA ILE A 67 10.48 -7.16 -5.35
C ILE A 67 11.65 -7.02 -4.38
N GLU A 68 12.81 -7.52 -4.79
CA GLU A 68 14.08 -7.31 -4.10
C GLU A 68 14.72 -6.02 -4.62
N THR A 69 14.82 -5.00 -3.78
CA THR A 69 15.29 -3.68 -4.18
C THR A 69 16.82 -3.58 -4.23
N GLY A 70 17.54 -4.54 -3.60
CA GLY A 70 19.00 -4.65 -3.66
C GLY A 70 19.79 -3.49 -3.05
N GLY A 71 19.11 -2.52 -2.43
CA GLY A 71 19.71 -1.30 -1.91
C GLY A 71 18.79 -0.56 -0.95
N CYS A 72 18.83 0.77 -0.98
CA CYS A 72 18.01 1.58 -0.09
C CYS A 72 16.51 1.50 -0.47
N PRO A 73 15.62 1.02 0.42
CA PRO A 73 14.19 0.89 0.12
C PRO A 73 13.51 2.21 -0.25
N HIS A 74 14.02 3.34 0.27
CA HIS A 74 13.50 4.68 -0.04
C HIS A 74 13.67 5.04 -1.51
N THR A 75 14.82 4.66 -2.10
CA THR A 75 15.11 4.91 -3.50
C THR A 75 14.08 4.21 -4.38
N ALA A 76 13.76 2.95 -4.09
CA ALA A 76 12.85 2.14 -4.90
C ALA A 76 11.40 2.62 -4.91
N ILE A 77 10.98 3.43 -3.93
CA ILE A 77 9.61 3.97 -3.88
C ILE A 77 9.52 5.45 -4.28
N ARG A 78 10.66 6.14 -4.43
CA ARG A 78 10.68 7.59 -4.66
C ARG A 78 11.68 8.03 -5.74
N GLU A 79 13.00 7.99 -5.46
CA GLU A 79 14.02 8.59 -6.33
C GLU A 79 14.21 7.80 -7.63
N ASP A 80 14.13 6.48 -7.55
CA ASP A 80 14.17 5.57 -8.71
C ASP A 80 13.13 4.46 -8.53
N ALA A 81 11.90 4.80 -8.82
CA ALA A 81 10.77 3.88 -8.73
C ALA A 81 10.70 2.89 -9.92
N SER A 82 11.67 2.85 -10.81
CA SER A 82 11.62 2.09 -12.07
C SER A 82 11.32 0.60 -11.88
N ILE A 83 11.94 -0.04 -10.88
CA ILE A 83 11.71 -1.46 -10.59
C ILE A 83 10.25 -1.71 -10.14
N ASN A 84 9.70 -0.83 -9.31
CA ASN A 84 8.31 -0.89 -8.87
C ASN A 84 7.32 -0.56 -9.99
N LEU A 85 7.62 0.43 -10.82
CA LEU A 85 6.80 0.76 -12.00
C LEU A 85 6.76 -0.40 -12.99
N ALA A 86 7.88 -1.12 -13.18
CA ALA A 86 7.92 -2.35 -13.97
C ALA A 86 7.04 -3.45 -13.34
N GLY A 87 7.07 -3.61 -12.01
CA GLY A 87 6.20 -4.52 -11.28
C GLY A 87 4.72 -4.17 -11.42
N VAL A 88 4.37 -2.90 -11.31
CA VAL A 88 2.99 -2.39 -11.53
C VAL A 88 2.53 -2.72 -12.96
N ALA A 89 3.34 -2.42 -13.96
CA ALA A 89 3.03 -2.70 -15.36
C ALA A 89 2.81 -4.21 -15.60
N GLU A 90 3.64 -5.06 -15.01
CA GLU A 90 3.51 -6.51 -15.10
C GLU A 90 2.21 -7.00 -14.44
N MET A 91 1.85 -6.51 -13.25
CA MET A 91 0.61 -6.89 -12.57
C MET A 91 -0.62 -6.43 -13.37
N CYS A 92 -0.61 -5.23 -13.92
CA CYS A 92 -1.68 -4.75 -14.80
C CYS A 92 -1.80 -5.59 -16.08
N ARG A 93 -0.67 -6.04 -16.64
CA ARG A 93 -0.65 -6.91 -17.83
C ARG A 93 -1.21 -8.31 -17.54
N ARG A 94 -0.89 -8.87 -16.36
CA ARG A 94 -1.41 -10.18 -15.92
C ARG A 94 -2.90 -10.13 -15.59
N PHE A 95 -3.35 -9.02 -15.02
CA PHE A 95 -4.71 -8.82 -14.53
C PHE A 95 -5.32 -7.55 -15.11
N PRO A 96 -5.80 -7.57 -16.36
CA PRO A 96 -6.33 -6.37 -17.05
C PRO A 96 -7.53 -5.72 -16.34
N GLY A 97 -8.26 -6.49 -15.54
CA GLY A 97 -9.41 -6.01 -14.74
C GLY A 97 -9.07 -5.65 -13.30
N LEU A 98 -7.80 -5.37 -12.99
CA LEU A 98 -7.37 -5.04 -11.63
C LEU A 98 -7.99 -3.71 -11.16
N ASP A 99 -8.64 -3.73 -9.99
CA ASP A 99 -9.26 -2.54 -9.38
C ASP A 99 -8.31 -1.86 -8.39
N VAL A 100 -7.58 -2.65 -7.60
CA VAL A 100 -6.70 -2.17 -6.54
C VAL A 100 -5.34 -2.87 -6.58
N LEU A 101 -4.28 -2.08 -6.52
CA LEU A 101 -2.92 -2.57 -6.35
C LEU A 101 -2.32 -1.97 -5.07
N LEU A 102 -2.08 -2.82 -4.08
CA LEU A 102 -1.43 -2.44 -2.83
C LEU A 102 0.08 -2.58 -3.00
N ILE A 103 0.85 -1.57 -2.57
CA ILE A 103 2.32 -1.53 -2.72
C ILE A 103 2.94 -1.23 -1.36
N GLU A 104 3.66 -2.20 -0.78
CA GLU A 104 4.35 -2.05 0.49
C GLU A 104 5.79 -1.60 0.27
N SER A 105 6.27 -0.63 1.08
CA SER A 105 7.69 -0.26 1.12
C SER A 105 8.52 -1.24 1.94
N GLY A 106 9.80 -1.41 1.63
CA GLY A 106 10.72 -2.32 2.30
C GLY A 106 11.17 -1.89 3.71
N GLY A 107 10.40 -1.02 4.36
CA GLY A 107 10.77 -0.43 5.65
C GLY A 107 11.60 0.84 5.48
N ASP A 108 11.05 1.93 5.91
CA ASP A 108 11.61 3.25 5.68
C ASP A 108 11.67 4.07 6.98
N ASN A 109 12.26 5.24 6.92
CA ASN A 109 12.25 6.21 8.00
C ASN A 109 11.13 7.25 7.81
N LEU A 110 10.93 8.14 8.79
CA LEU A 110 9.87 9.16 8.74
C LEU A 110 9.99 10.14 7.56
N ALA A 111 11.11 10.16 6.84
CA ALA A 111 11.35 11.02 5.70
C ALA A 111 10.86 10.43 4.38
N ALA A 112 10.60 9.12 4.31
CA ALA A 112 10.19 8.47 3.08
C ALA A 112 8.73 8.78 2.71
N THR A 113 8.51 8.94 1.41
CA THR A 113 7.17 9.05 0.79
C THR A 113 7.20 8.38 -0.56
N PHE A 114 6.06 7.84 -0.99
CA PHE A 114 5.95 7.31 -2.35
C PHE A 114 6.05 8.41 -3.41
N SER A 115 6.63 8.07 -4.56
CA SER A 115 6.50 8.89 -5.76
C SER A 115 5.04 8.96 -6.21
N PRO A 116 4.53 10.13 -6.62
CA PRO A 116 3.18 10.25 -7.20
C PRO A 116 2.98 9.40 -8.47
N GLU A 117 4.07 9.01 -9.15
CA GLU A 117 4.02 8.12 -10.29
C GLU A 117 3.74 6.66 -9.88
N LEU A 118 4.10 6.29 -8.64
CA LEU A 118 3.97 4.93 -8.13
C LEU A 118 2.67 4.71 -7.35
N ALA A 119 2.22 5.68 -6.57
CA ALA A 119 1.03 5.56 -5.73
C ALA A 119 0.09 6.75 -5.86
N ASP A 120 -1.20 6.46 -6.01
CA ASP A 120 -2.29 7.44 -6.10
C ASP A 120 -2.77 7.87 -4.71
N LEU A 121 -2.71 6.94 -3.74
CA LEU A 121 -2.95 7.17 -2.32
C LEU A 121 -1.79 6.62 -1.50
N THR A 122 -1.46 7.31 -0.42
CA THR A 122 -0.37 6.92 0.48
C THR A 122 -0.86 6.75 1.91
N ILE A 123 -0.56 5.59 2.51
CA ILE A 123 -0.80 5.28 3.91
C ILE A 123 0.55 5.16 4.60
N TYR A 124 0.71 5.86 5.71
CA TYR A 124 1.93 5.75 6.52
C TYR A 124 1.63 5.12 7.87
N VAL A 125 2.38 4.08 8.22
CA VAL A 125 2.16 3.30 9.44
C VAL A 125 3.27 3.57 10.44
N ILE A 126 2.90 4.07 11.61
CA ILE A 126 3.75 4.14 12.80
C ILE A 126 3.12 3.29 13.90
N ASP A 127 3.83 3.07 15.00
CA ASP A 127 3.26 2.35 16.15
C ASP A 127 3.64 2.97 17.49
N VAL A 128 2.94 2.56 18.54
CA VAL A 128 3.12 3.09 19.89
C VAL A 128 4.46 2.67 20.52
N SER A 129 5.10 1.59 20.05
CA SER A 129 6.34 1.08 20.65
C SER A 129 7.54 1.98 20.39
N ALA A 130 7.47 2.83 19.38
CA ALA A 130 8.48 3.86 19.10
C ALA A 130 8.36 5.10 20.02
N GLY A 131 7.36 5.11 20.92
CA GLY A 131 7.08 6.14 21.90
C GLY A 131 6.05 7.16 21.44
N ASP A 132 5.35 7.77 22.40
CA ASP A 132 4.24 8.70 22.16
C ASP A 132 4.63 10.01 21.44
N LYS A 133 5.94 10.30 21.38
CA LYS A 133 6.47 11.52 20.74
C LYS A 133 6.70 11.37 19.25
N ILE A 134 6.47 10.18 18.67
CA ILE A 134 6.70 9.96 17.22
C ILE A 134 5.89 10.92 16.35
N PRO A 135 4.58 11.14 16.56
CA PRO A 135 3.85 12.06 15.70
C PRO A 135 4.45 13.47 15.67
N ARG A 136 4.88 14.03 16.80
CA ARG A 136 5.48 15.38 16.86
C ARG A 136 6.86 15.50 16.23
N LYS A 137 7.59 14.38 16.03
CA LYS A 137 8.86 14.41 15.28
C LYS A 137 8.62 14.79 13.82
N GLY A 138 7.42 14.56 13.33
CA GLY A 138 7.05 14.92 11.98
C GLY A 138 7.81 14.09 10.94
N GLY A 139 8.10 14.72 9.81
CA GLY A 139 8.65 14.10 8.64
C GLY A 139 7.57 13.87 7.57
N PRO A 140 7.97 13.80 6.30
CA PRO A 140 7.02 13.69 5.18
C PRO A 140 6.07 12.49 5.28
N GLY A 141 6.51 11.35 5.79
CA GLY A 141 5.66 10.19 6.01
C GLY A 141 4.48 10.50 6.93
N ILE A 142 4.72 11.22 8.04
CA ILE A 142 3.67 11.61 8.98
C ILE A 142 2.82 12.76 8.44
N THR A 143 3.46 13.81 7.89
CA THR A 143 2.78 15.08 7.58
C THR A 143 2.13 15.11 6.22
N ARG A 144 2.56 14.29 5.24
CA ARG A 144 2.13 14.35 3.84
C ARG A 144 1.37 13.13 3.36
N SER A 145 1.46 11.97 4.05
CA SER A 145 0.64 10.80 3.69
C SER A 145 -0.86 11.16 3.71
N ASP A 146 -1.64 10.56 2.85
CA ASP A 146 -3.08 10.79 2.80
C ASP A 146 -3.75 10.26 4.07
N LEU A 147 -3.29 9.12 4.58
CA LEU A 147 -3.71 8.57 5.87
C LEU A 147 -2.50 8.20 6.72
N LEU A 148 -2.52 8.54 8.01
CA LEU A 148 -1.59 8.03 9.02
C LEU A 148 -2.28 6.94 9.85
N VAL A 149 -1.62 5.80 10.02
CA VAL A 149 -2.07 4.72 10.91
C VAL A 149 -1.14 4.66 12.12
N ILE A 150 -1.71 4.77 13.32
CA ILE A 150 -1.01 4.61 14.60
C ILE A 150 -1.38 3.24 15.15
N ASN A 151 -0.52 2.26 14.92
CA ASN A 151 -0.79 0.85 15.18
C ASN A 151 -0.37 0.41 16.58
N LYS A 152 -0.77 -0.82 16.96
CA LYS A 152 -0.43 -1.52 18.20
C LYS A 152 -0.90 -0.79 19.46
N ILE A 153 -2.06 -0.15 19.40
CA ILE A 153 -2.59 0.65 20.53
C ILE A 153 -2.79 -0.18 21.81
N ASP A 154 -2.96 -1.49 21.67
CA ASP A 154 -3.00 -2.45 22.78
C ASP A 154 -1.71 -2.51 23.60
N LEU A 155 -0.57 -2.15 23.00
CA LEU A 155 0.71 -2.11 23.67
C LEU A 155 1.00 -0.77 24.37
N ALA A 156 0.17 0.26 24.19
CA ALA A 156 0.45 1.62 24.66
C ALA A 156 0.78 1.67 26.15
N ALA A 157 -0.04 1.04 26.99
CA ALA A 157 0.18 0.99 28.43
C ALA A 157 1.46 0.22 28.80
N LEU A 158 1.80 -0.83 28.04
CA LEU A 158 2.98 -1.67 28.30
C LEU A 158 4.29 -0.96 27.98
N VAL A 159 4.27 -0.06 26.99
CA VAL A 159 5.46 0.70 26.55
C VAL A 159 5.48 2.12 27.14
N GLY A 160 4.52 2.47 28.01
CA GLY A 160 4.41 3.79 28.61
C GLY A 160 4.07 4.91 27.62
N ALA A 161 3.41 4.60 26.53
CA ALA A 161 2.97 5.58 25.54
C ALA A 161 1.56 6.09 25.88
N SER A 162 1.34 7.41 25.77
CA SER A 162 0.01 8.02 25.91
C SER A 162 -0.63 8.21 24.53
N LEU A 163 -1.79 7.60 24.34
CA LEU A 163 -2.59 7.79 23.14
C LEU A 163 -3.12 9.22 23.00
N GLU A 164 -3.43 9.90 24.14
CA GLU A 164 -3.86 11.30 24.13
C GLU A 164 -2.76 12.24 23.63
N VAL A 165 -1.50 11.94 24.01
CA VAL A 165 -0.34 12.69 23.51
C VAL A 165 -0.19 12.47 22.01
N MET A 166 -0.29 11.22 21.56
CA MET A 166 -0.19 10.89 20.13
C MET A 166 -1.32 11.51 19.30
N ASP A 167 -2.56 11.52 19.82
CA ASP A 167 -3.71 12.17 19.15
C ASP A 167 -3.48 13.67 18.98
N ARG A 168 -3.15 14.35 20.08
CA ARG A 168 -2.88 15.80 20.05
C ARG A 168 -1.74 16.14 19.07
N ASP A 169 -0.65 15.40 19.13
CA ASP A 169 0.52 15.67 18.31
C ASP A 169 0.28 15.31 16.84
N ALA A 170 -0.49 14.25 16.54
CA ALA A 170 -0.90 13.91 15.19
C ALA A 170 -1.80 15.01 14.60
N ARG A 171 -2.79 15.51 15.34
CA ARG A 171 -3.64 16.64 14.90
C ARG A 171 -2.79 17.89 14.60
N GLN A 172 -1.87 18.22 15.49
CA GLN A 172 -0.99 19.38 15.31
C GLN A 172 -0.13 19.26 14.04
N MET A 173 0.42 18.07 13.78
CA MET A 173 1.35 17.87 12.66
C MET A 173 0.65 17.64 11.32
N ARG A 174 -0.59 17.15 11.33
CA ARG A 174 -1.32 16.78 10.12
C ARG A 174 -2.39 17.79 9.71
N GLY A 175 -2.83 18.68 10.63
CA GLY A 175 -3.96 19.57 10.40
C GLY A 175 -5.23 18.75 10.10
N GLU A 176 -5.85 19.01 8.96
CA GLU A 176 -7.08 18.34 8.51
C GLU A 176 -6.86 16.92 7.94
N ARG A 177 -5.62 16.47 7.76
CA ARG A 177 -5.33 15.15 7.21
C ARG A 177 -5.68 14.05 8.21
N PRO A 178 -6.44 13.01 7.79
CA PRO A 178 -6.94 12.00 8.71
C PRO A 178 -5.83 11.08 9.25
N PHE A 179 -6.07 10.56 10.45
CA PHE A 179 -5.30 9.47 11.03
C PHE A 179 -6.22 8.52 11.79
N VAL A 180 -5.79 7.27 11.95
CA VAL A 180 -6.55 6.19 12.59
C VAL A 180 -5.66 5.51 13.62
N PHE A 181 -6.18 5.31 14.82
CA PHE A 181 -5.62 4.40 15.80
C PHE A 181 -6.04 2.97 15.49
N ALA A 182 -5.08 2.04 15.50
CA ALA A 182 -5.31 0.66 15.07
C ALA A 182 -4.66 -0.37 16.00
N ASN A 183 -5.30 -1.52 16.06
CA ASN A 183 -4.68 -2.78 16.43
C ASN A 183 -4.94 -3.77 15.28
N LEU A 184 -4.03 -3.81 14.34
CA LEU A 184 -4.20 -4.60 13.11
C LEU A 184 -4.30 -6.11 13.39
N ARG A 185 -3.69 -6.58 14.49
CA ARG A 185 -3.78 -7.98 14.91
C ARG A 185 -5.21 -8.36 15.34
N ALA A 186 -5.94 -7.41 15.91
CA ALA A 186 -7.33 -7.57 16.34
C ALA A 186 -8.33 -7.00 15.32
N ALA A 187 -7.87 -6.62 14.13
CA ALA A 187 -8.66 -5.95 13.07
C ALA A 187 -9.32 -4.62 13.50
N ILE A 188 -8.86 -4.01 14.61
CA ILE A 188 -9.34 -2.69 15.05
C ILE A 188 -8.74 -1.61 14.14
N GLY A 189 -9.59 -0.70 13.61
CA GLY A 189 -9.20 0.35 12.68
C GLY A 189 -9.17 -0.08 11.22
N VAL A 190 -9.23 -1.40 10.91
CA VAL A 190 -9.21 -1.89 9.53
C VAL A 190 -10.41 -1.41 8.71
N PRO A 191 -11.67 -1.44 9.23
CA PRO A 191 -12.82 -0.93 8.48
C PRO A 191 -12.70 0.57 8.15
N GLU A 192 -12.18 1.38 9.06
CA GLU A 192 -11.95 2.81 8.85
C GLU A 192 -10.90 3.08 7.77
N ILE A 193 -9.81 2.29 7.77
CA ILE A 193 -8.73 2.39 6.78
C ILE A 193 -9.26 1.95 5.40
N ALA A 194 -9.98 0.82 5.33
CA ALA A 194 -10.58 0.33 4.10
C ALA A 194 -11.59 1.34 3.53
N GLY A 195 -12.49 1.86 4.37
CA GLY A 195 -13.45 2.88 3.98
C GLY A 195 -12.80 4.19 3.53
N PHE A 196 -11.65 4.59 4.11
CA PHE A 196 -10.88 5.72 3.62
C PHE A 196 -10.36 5.47 2.20
N ILE A 197 -9.77 4.30 1.93
CA ILE A 197 -9.26 3.93 0.60
C ILE A 197 -10.40 3.96 -0.43
N GLU A 198 -11.55 3.38 -0.09
CA GLU A 198 -12.72 3.33 -0.98
C GLU A 198 -13.22 4.73 -1.36
N ARG A 199 -13.39 5.60 -0.36
CA ARG A 199 -13.88 6.98 -0.61
C ARG A 199 -12.86 7.83 -1.37
N SER A 200 -11.61 7.84 -0.91
CA SER A 200 -10.56 8.68 -1.48
C SER A 200 -10.07 8.17 -2.83
N GLY A 201 -10.09 6.84 -3.04
CA GLY A 201 -9.73 6.19 -4.29
C GLY A 201 -10.87 6.11 -5.31
N GLY A 202 -12.09 6.50 -4.94
CA GLY A 202 -13.24 6.48 -5.84
C GLY A 202 -13.78 5.07 -6.15
N LEU A 203 -13.41 4.05 -5.34
CA LEU A 203 -13.85 2.67 -5.54
C LEU A 203 -15.36 2.48 -5.31
N SER A 204 -15.97 3.31 -4.47
CA SER A 204 -17.39 3.29 -4.19
C SER A 204 -18.28 3.63 -5.41
N ASN A 205 -17.68 4.11 -6.50
CA ASN A 205 -18.38 4.41 -7.76
C ASN A 205 -18.19 3.31 -8.82
N LEU A 206 -17.46 2.23 -8.49
CA LEU A 206 -17.36 1.08 -9.39
C LEU A 206 -18.68 0.32 -9.39
N ASP A 207 -19.21 0.05 -10.57
CA ASP A 207 -20.35 -0.83 -10.74
C ASP A 207 -19.87 -2.28 -10.55
N LEU A 208 -20.04 -2.79 -9.34
CA LEU A 208 -19.58 -4.13 -8.94
C LEU A 208 -20.44 -5.23 -9.55
N ASP A 209 -21.60 -4.88 -10.14
CA ASP A 209 -22.49 -5.79 -10.89
C ASP A 209 -22.16 -5.84 -12.39
N ALA A 210 -21.18 -5.04 -12.85
CA ALA A 210 -20.72 -5.12 -14.24
C ALA A 210 -20.06 -6.48 -14.49
N GLU A 211 -20.52 -7.18 -15.55
CA GLU A 211 -19.89 -8.44 -15.99
C GLU A 211 -18.37 -8.27 -16.15
N PRO A 212 -17.57 -9.33 -15.89
CA PRO A 212 -16.11 -9.29 -16.04
C PRO A 212 -15.77 -8.77 -17.43
N ARG A 213 -15.01 -7.67 -17.49
CA ARG A 213 -14.56 -7.11 -18.77
C ARG A 213 -13.76 -8.19 -19.51
N GLU A 214 -14.23 -8.59 -20.69
CA GLU A 214 -13.47 -9.49 -21.53
C GLU A 214 -12.06 -8.93 -21.77
N PRO A 215 -11.02 -9.78 -21.78
CA PRO A 215 -9.67 -9.34 -22.08
C PRO A 215 -9.65 -8.68 -23.46
N THR A 216 -9.28 -7.41 -23.52
CA THR A 216 -9.08 -6.71 -24.79
C THR A 216 -8.03 -7.49 -25.58
N GLU A 217 -8.37 -8.02 -26.74
CA GLU A 217 -7.43 -8.73 -27.61
C GLU A 217 -6.19 -7.85 -27.84
N VAL A 218 -5.03 -8.37 -27.41
CA VAL A 218 -3.75 -7.75 -27.71
C VAL A 218 -3.55 -7.79 -29.23
N PRO A 219 -3.35 -6.64 -29.90
CA PRO A 219 -3.11 -6.65 -31.35
C PRO A 219 -1.89 -7.54 -31.63
N LYS A 220 -2.08 -8.59 -32.43
CA LYS A 220 -0.97 -9.45 -32.88
C LYS A 220 0.07 -8.58 -33.56
N ALA A 221 1.31 -8.61 -33.04
CA ALA A 221 2.44 -7.95 -33.66
C ALA A 221 2.53 -8.40 -35.13
N ARG A 222 2.50 -7.44 -36.06
CA ARG A 222 2.76 -7.71 -37.49
C ARG A 222 4.19 -8.24 -37.59
N THR A 223 4.34 -9.51 -37.91
CA THR A 223 5.60 -10.10 -38.33
C THR A 223 6.00 -9.44 -39.64
N THR A 224 6.94 -8.48 -39.57
CA THR A 224 7.62 -7.99 -40.76
C THR A 224 8.58 -9.08 -41.23
N MET A 225 8.20 -9.77 -42.28
CA MET A 225 9.12 -10.63 -43.03
C MET A 225 10.18 -9.74 -43.69
N TRP A 226 11.40 -9.88 -43.25
CA TRP A 226 12.55 -9.37 -43.99
C TRP A 226 12.74 -10.29 -45.23
N VAL A 227 12.51 -9.75 -46.41
CA VAL A 227 12.87 -10.39 -47.66
C VAL A 227 14.31 -10.02 -47.90
N GLU A 228 15.18 -11.03 -47.84
CA GLU A 228 16.57 -10.91 -48.31
C GLU A 228 16.55 -10.67 -49.82
N GLY A 229 17.24 -9.62 -50.27
CA GLY A 229 17.58 -9.30 -51.64
C GLY A 229 19.04 -8.84 -51.71
#